data_a605c51a3140f4dd1c0dbb8a7f1a8ebb
#
_entry.id   a605c51a3140f4dd1c0dbb8a7f1a8ebb
#
_cell.length_a   1.000
_cell.length_b   1.000
_cell.length_c   1.000
_cell.angle_alpha   90.00
_cell.angle_beta   90.00
_cell.angle_gamma   90.00
#
_symmetry.space_group_name_H-M   'P 1'
#
loop_
_entity.id
_entity.type
_entity.pdbx_description
1 polymer ?
#
loop_
_entity_poly.entity_id
_entity_poly.type
_entity_poly.pdbx_seq_one_letter_code
_entity_poly.pdbx_strand_id
1 'polypeptide(L)'
;MAHESHESKAPAGAGEAEAVEVTVVLPAHNEAERIECAVEETERALSSFCRRYEIIIAEDGSTDNTAEIARKIAEKRKNVRFMHSDERLGRGRALNRAFKKARGEVLAYIDVDLSTDMRHLRELIDAIRVEKYDFATGSRLLKASHTQRSLKREAMSRLYNFLVRLLLRSKLRDHQCGFKAFSRDALFSILDEVEDKHWFWDTELLVKAQWRGFSVKEIPVHWEERSGGTKVKLLKDSISMLSNVLKMWLNERCGERGKGKGF
;
A
#
# COMPACT_ATOMS: atom_id res chain seq x y z
N MET A 1 -12.61 8.81 70.27
CA MET A 1 -13.29 8.12 69.20
C MET A 1 -12.70 8.65 67.94
N ALA A 2 -11.77 7.86 67.31
CA ALA A 2 -11.10 8.19 66.11
C ALA A 2 -11.86 7.52 64.96
N HIS A 3 -12.26 8.29 63.95
CA HIS A 3 -12.83 7.77 62.69
C HIS A 3 -11.69 7.47 61.71
N GLU A 4 -11.41 6.20 61.48
CA GLU A 4 -10.57 5.75 60.38
C GLU A 4 -11.37 5.82 59.07
N SER A 5 -10.89 6.66 58.15
CA SER A 5 -11.34 6.75 56.77
C SER A 5 -10.62 5.67 55.97
N HIS A 6 -11.34 4.65 55.53
CA HIS A 6 -10.91 3.67 54.53
C HIS A 6 -10.83 4.33 53.14
N GLU A 7 -9.64 4.64 52.69
CA GLU A 7 -9.36 4.93 51.29
C GLU A 7 -9.42 3.63 50.48
N SER A 8 -10.43 3.53 49.65
CA SER A 8 -10.59 2.46 48.64
C SER A 8 -9.58 2.71 47.54
N LYS A 9 -8.53 1.88 47.48
CA LYS A 9 -7.60 1.79 46.34
C LYS A 9 -8.35 1.33 45.09
N ALA A 10 -8.46 2.20 44.08
CA ALA A 10 -8.93 1.84 42.76
C ALA A 10 -8.00 0.78 42.13
N PRO A 11 -8.52 -0.20 41.36
CA PRO A 11 -7.69 -1.21 40.75
C PRO A 11 -6.86 -0.57 39.63
N ALA A 12 -5.54 -0.59 39.78
CA ALA A 12 -4.58 -0.37 38.70
C ALA A 12 -4.64 -1.54 37.73
N GLY A 13 -4.91 -1.27 36.46
CA GLY A 13 -4.82 -2.31 35.44
C GLY A 13 -5.76 -2.18 34.26
N ALA A 14 -5.90 -0.97 33.69
CA ALA A 14 -6.20 -0.88 32.26
C ALA A 14 -4.86 -1.03 31.53
N GLY A 15 -4.52 -2.25 31.09
CA GLY A 15 -3.36 -2.48 30.26
C GLY A 15 -3.41 -1.55 29.06
N GLU A 16 -2.44 -0.64 28.96
CA GLU A 16 -2.21 0.14 27.75
C GLU A 16 -2.15 -0.85 26.60
N ALA A 17 -3.10 -0.76 25.67
CA ALA A 17 -3.07 -1.57 24.47
C ALA A 17 -1.75 -1.24 23.76
N GLU A 18 -0.81 -2.19 23.75
CA GLU A 18 0.50 -2.01 23.13
C GLU A 18 0.35 -1.43 21.73
N ALA A 19 1.02 -0.30 21.45
CA ALA A 19 0.91 0.41 20.19
C ALA A 19 1.34 -0.49 19.03
N VAL A 20 0.56 -0.52 17.95
CA VAL A 20 0.85 -1.28 16.73
C VAL A 20 2.04 -0.64 16.01
N GLU A 21 3.06 -1.42 15.68
CA GLU A 21 4.24 -0.92 14.94
C GLU A 21 3.99 -0.89 13.43
N VAL A 22 3.40 -1.95 12.88
CA VAL A 22 3.23 -2.14 11.44
C VAL A 22 1.80 -2.50 11.11
N THR A 23 1.21 -1.81 10.14
CA THR A 23 -0.03 -2.22 9.47
C THR A 23 0.27 -2.65 8.05
N VAL A 24 -0.16 -3.86 7.67
CA VAL A 24 -0.15 -4.31 6.27
C VAL A 24 -1.58 -4.39 5.76
N VAL A 25 -1.87 -3.70 4.66
CA VAL A 25 -3.16 -3.72 3.98
C VAL A 25 -3.12 -4.71 2.81
N LEU A 26 -4.11 -5.57 2.71
CA LEU A 26 -4.36 -6.51 1.62
C LEU A 26 -5.61 -6.06 0.86
N PRO A 27 -5.48 -5.30 -0.26
CA PRO A 27 -6.63 -4.91 -1.06
C PRO A 27 -7.18 -6.12 -1.82
N ALA A 28 -8.44 -6.49 -1.56
CA ALA A 28 -9.05 -7.68 -2.10
C ALA A 28 -10.33 -7.37 -2.89
N HIS A 29 -10.44 -7.92 -4.11
CA HIS A 29 -11.66 -7.94 -4.91
C HIS A 29 -11.68 -9.20 -5.78
N ASN A 30 -12.64 -10.10 -5.53
CA ASN A 30 -12.72 -11.41 -6.16
C ASN A 30 -11.41 -12.22 -6.03
N GLU A 31 -10.98 -12.42 -4.78
CA GLU A 31 -9.75 -13.14 -4.40
C GLU A 31 -10.04 -14.33 -3.48
N ALA A 32 -11.23 -14.95 -3.59
CA ALA A 32 -11.66 -16.04 -2.71
C ALA A 32 -10.63 -17.19 -2.62
N GLU A 33 -9.96 -17.51 -3.74
CA GLU A 33 -8.98 -18.60 -3.80
C GLU A 33 -7.62 -18.25 -3.18
N ARG A 34 -7.33 -16.95 -2.93
CA ARG A 34 -5.98 -16.49 -2.57
C ARG A 34 -5.90 -15.78 -1.22
N ILE A 35 -7.01 -15.19 -0.78
CA ILE A 35 -6.99 -14.30 0.39
C ILE A 35 -6.52 -15.00 1.66
N GLU A 36 -6.85 -16.26 1.87
CA GLU A 36 -6.42 -17.02 3.06
C GLU A 36 -4.90 -17.25 3.03
N CYS A 37 -4.37 -17.73 1.91
CA CYS A 37 -2.92 -17.91 1.72
C CYS A 37 -2.17 -16.56 1.83
N ALA A 38 -2.73 -15.47 1.30
CA ALA A 38 -2.13 -14.15 1.40
C ALA A 38 -2.02 -13.66 2.85
N VAL A 39 -3.05 -13.88 3.66
CA VAL A 39 -3.01 -13.55 5.08
C VAL A 39 -1.98 -14.41 5.81
N GLU A 40 -1.95 -15.73 5.58
CA GLU A 40 -1.01 -16.65 6.23
C GLU A 40 0.45 -16.34 5.91
N GLU A 41 0.77 -16.09 4.65
CA GLU A 41 2.12 -15.72 4.25
C GLU A 41 2.54 -14.36 4.82
N THR A 42 1.59 -13.41 4.88
CA THR A 42 1.84 -12.09 5.49
C THR A 42 2.09 -12.21 6.99
N GLU A 43 1.29 -12.98 7.71
CA GLU A 43 1.50 -13.26 9.13
C GLU A 43 2.83 -13.95 9.40
N ARG A 44 3.15 -14.98 8.61
CA ARG A 44 4.42 -15.71 8.74
C ARG A 44 5.60 -14.77 8.55
N ALA A 45 5.57 -13.93 7.52
CA ALA A 45 6.63 -12.97 7.25
C ALA A 45 6.76 -11.96 8.38
N LEU A 46 5.65 -11.30 8.80
CA LEU A 46 5.66 -10.30 9.87
C LEU A 46 6.12 -10.86 11.20
N SER A 47 5.61 -12.03 11.61
CA SER A 47 5.94 -12.68 12.89
C SER A 47 7.43 -12.97 13.04
N SER A 48 8.18 -13.07 11.94
CA SER A 48 9.61 -13.33 11.97
C SER A 48 10.46 -12.13 12.45
N PHE A 49 9.91 -10.90 12.39
CA PHE A 49 10.67 -9.68 12.72
C PHE A 49 9.87 -8.57 13.44
N CYS A 50 8.55 -8.71 13.54
CA CYS A 50 7.69 -7.73 14.19
C CYS A 50 6.68 -8.45 15.11
N ARG A 51 6.58 -8.01 16.37
CA ARG A 51 5.63 -8.62 17.34
C ARG A 51 4.28 -7.91 17.37
N ARG A 52 4.25 -6.62 17.08
CA ARG A 52 3.07 -5.76 17.21
C ARG A 52 2.64 -5.27 15.84
N TYR A 53 1.92 -6.10 15.12
CA TYR A 53 1.41 -5.79 13.79
C TYR A 53 -0.10 -6.02 13.70
N GLU A 54 -0.70 -5.39 12.72
CA GLU A 54 -2.05 -5.72 12.24
C GLU A 54 -2.05 -5.93 10.73
N ILE A 55 -2.96 -6.75 10.28
CA ILE A 55 -3.28 -6.94 8.87
C ILE A 55 -4.71 -6.43 8.65
N ILE A 56 -4.92 -5.62 7.63
CA ILE A 56 -6.25 -5.15 7.23
C ILE A 56 -6.58 -5.75 5.87
N ILE A 57 -7.58 -6.61 5.82
CA ILE A 57 -8.16 -7.07 4.55
C ILE A 57 -9.13 -5.97 4.10
N ALA A 58 -8.74 -5.23 3.06
CA ALA A 58 -9.55 -4.17 2.46
C ALA A 58 -10.35 -4.73 1.28
N GLU A 59 -11.47 -5.35 1.59
CA GLU A 59 -12.36 -5.95 0.61
C GLU A 59 -13.20 -4.87 -0.07
N ASP A 60 -13.29 -4.95 -1.40
CA ASP A 60 -13.83 -3.89 -2.26
C ASP A 60 -14.94 -4.42 -3.19
N GLY A 61 -16.08 -4.75 -2.60
CA GLY A 61 -17.30 -5.12 -3.32
C GLY A 61 -17.13 -6.37 -4.19
N SER A 62 -16.62 -7.46 -3.64
CA SER A 62 -16.49 -8.73 -4.35
C SER A 62 -17.84 -9.37 -4.64
N THR A 63 -17.90 -10.09 -5.76
CA THR A 63 -19.08 -10.85 -6.20
C THR A 63 -18.93 -12.35 -5.97
N ASP A 64 -17.76 -12.80 -5.52
CA ASP A 64 -17.46 -14.15 -5.09
C ASP A 64 -17.45 -14.28 -3.55
N ASN A 65 -16.98 -15.40 -3.02
CA ASN A 65 -16.95 -15.66 -1.58
C ASN A 65 -15.83 -14.91 -0.82
N THR A 66 -15.12 -13.96 -1.44
CA THR A 66 -14.00 -13.23 -0.81
C THR A 66 -14.41 -12.59 0.52
N ALA A 67 -15.54 -11.88 0.54
CA ALA A 67 -16.00 -11.16 1.74
C ALA A 67 -16.31 -12.12 2.91
N GLU A 68 -16.94 -13.26 2.63
CA GLU A 68 -17.25 -14.27 3.64
C GLU A 68 -15.98 -14.91 4.22
N ILE A 69 -15.04 -15.29 3.34
CA ILE A 69 -13.75 -15.87 3.74
C ILE A 69 -12.95 -14.87 4.58
N ALA A 70 -12.83 -13.63 4.12
CA ALA A 70 -12.11 -12.57 4.83
C ALA A 70 -12.69 -12.29 6.22
N ARG A 71 -14.02 -12.30 6.37
CA ARG A 71 -14.70 -12.15 7.66
C ARG A 71 -14.33 -13.29 8.60
N LYS A 72 -14.44 -14.55 8.15
CA LYS A 72 -14.07 -15.73 8.94
C LYS A 72 -12.60 -15.73 9.38
N ILE A 73 -11.70 -15.24 8.53
CA ILE A 73 -10.29 -15.08 8.88
C ILE A 73 -10.13 -14.08 10.02
N ALA A 74 -10.77 -12.90 9.91
CA ALA A 74 -10.67 -11.85 10.92
C ALA A 74 -11.31 -12.27 12.27
N GLU A 75 -12.37 -13.08 12.26
CA GLU A 75 -12.98 -13.63 13.49
C GLU A 75 -12.03 -14.57 14.24
N LYS A 76 -11.17 -15.30 13.53
CA LYS A 76 -10.25 -16.28 14.11
C LYS A 76 -8.89 -15.69 14.53
N ARG A 77 -8.52 -14.52 14.03
CA ARG A 77 -7.16 -13.97 14.15
C ARG A 77 -7.20 -12.56 14.72
N LYS A 78 -6.70 -12.37 15.95
CA LYS A 78 -6.78 -11.11 16.73
C LYS A 78 -6.07 -9.92 16.05
N ASN A 79 -5.05 -10.20 15.25
CA ASN A 79 -4.24 -9.21 14.53
C ASN A 79 -4.72 -8.97 13.09
N VAL A 80 -5.81 -9.62 12.67
CA VAL A 80 -6.44 -9.42 11.35
C VAL A 80 -7.75 -8.67 11.49
N ARG A 81 -7.92 -7.63 10.70
CA ARG A 81 -9.15 -6.84 10.63
C ARG A 81 -9.74 -6.92 9.24
N PHE A 82 -11.06 -7.02 9.18
CA PHE A 82 -11.81 -7.03 7.93
C PHE A 82 -12.51 -5.69 7.73
N MET A 83 -12.31 -5.10 6.55
CA MET A 83 -13.02 -3.90 6.10
C MET A 83 -13.75 -4.24 4.80
N HIS A 84 -15.04 -4.04 4.79
CA HIS A 84 -15.93 -4.36 3.68
C HIS A 84 -16.48 -3.11 3.00
N SER A 85 -16.80 -3.24 1.73
CA SER A 85 -17.61 -2.30 0.97
C SER A 85 -18.65 -3.07 0.17
N ASP A 86 -19.91 -2.67 0.24
CA ASP A 86 -21.00 -3.28 -0.52
C ASP A 86 -20.81 -3.05 -2.03
N GLU A 87 -20.21 -1.93 -2.40
CA GLU A 87 -19.93 -1.57 -3.79
C GLU A 87 -18.43 -1.51 -4.06
N ARG A 88 -18.08 -1.77 -5.32
CA ARG A 88 -16.70 -1.65 -5.79
C ARG A 88 -16.29 -0.17 -5.89
N LEU A 89 -15.46 0.28 -4.97
CA LEU A 89 -14.97 1.66 -4.90
C LEU A 89 -13.74 1.89 -5.79
N GLY A 90 -12.99 0.84 -6.07
CA GLY A 90 -11.69 0.84 -6.73
C GLY A 90 -10.52 0.68 -5.76
N ARG A 91 -9.46 0.01 -6.23
CA ARG A 91 -8.30 -0.39 -5.43
C ARG A 91 -7.67 0.78 -4.64
N GLY A 92 -7.44 1.93 -5.28
CA GLY A 92 -6.86 3.11 -4.62
C GLY A 92 -7.76 3.64 -3.50
N ARG A 93 -9.09 3.65 -3.72
CA ARG A 93 -10.04 4.10 -2.69
C ARG A 93 -10.15 3.12 -1.52
N ALA A 94 -10.08 1.82 -1.80
CA ALA A 94 -10.03 0.79 -0.75
C ALA A 94 -8.78 0.96 0.11
N LEU A 95 -7.61 1.21 -0.50
CA LEU A 95 -6.36 1.51 0.21
C LEU A 95 -6.48 2.77 1.08
N ASN A 96 -7.01 3.88 0.54
CA ASN A 96 -7.21 5.12 1.31
C ASN A 96 -8.09 4.89 2.55
N ARG A 97 -9.20 4.15 2.39
CA ARG A 97 -10.08 3.81 3.52
C ARG A 97 -9.37 2.97 4.57
N ALA A 98 -8.59 1.98 4.14
CA ALA A 98 -7.86 1.10 5.04
C ALA A 98 -6.76 1.85 5.79
N PHE A 99 -5.96 2.66 5.11
CA PHE A 99 -4.92 3.46 5.75
C PHE A 99 -5.48 4.44 6.78
N LYS A 100 -6.61 5.10 6.50
CA LYS A 100 -7.28 5.99 7.48
C LYS A 100 -7.74 5.27 8.76
N LYS A 101 -7.86 3.95 8.74
CA LYS A 101 -8.22 3.10 9.89
C LYS A 101 -7.06 2.27 10.44
N ALA A 102 -5.91 2.34 9.79
CA ALA A 102 -4.69 1.67 10.22
C ALA A 102 -4.15 2.27 11.52
N ARG A 103 -3.50 1.44 12.35
CA ARG A 103 -2.97 1.84 13.66
C ARG A 103 -1.44 1.86 13.72
N GLY A 104 -0.77 1.20 12.76
CA GLY A 104 0.68 1.09 12.73
C GLY A 104 1.39 2.43 12.46
N GLU A 105 2.60 2.55 12.96
CA GLU A 105 3.53 3.65 12.66
C GLU A 105 4.07 3.52 11.23
N VAL A 106 4.35 2.29 10.81
CA VAL A 106 4.67 1.94 9.44
C VAL A 106 3.43 1.36 8.79
N LEU A 107 3.03 1.94 7.66
CA LEU A 107 1.90 1.50 6.85
C LEU A 107 2.42 0.85 5.59
N ALA A 108 1.92 -0.33 5.26
CA ALA A 108 2.31 -1.03 4.04
C ALA A 108 1.08 -1.62 3.34
N TYR A 109 1.20 -1.89 2.05
CA TYR A 109 0.27 -2.77 1.37
C TYR A 109 1.00 -3.73 0.45
N ILE A 110 0.40 -4.89 0.24
CA ILE A 110 0.85 -5.92 -0.69
C ILE A 110 -0.34 -6.46 -1.48
N ASP A 111 -0.11 -6.76 -2.76
CA ASP A 111 -1.14 -7.38 -3.58
C ASP A 111 -1.41 -8.82 -3.13
N VAL A 112 -2.68 -9.21 -3.08
CA VAL A 112 -3.15 -10.52 -2.58
C VAL A 112 -2.62 -11.70 -3.40
N ASP A 113 -2.21 -11.47 -4.65
CA ASP A 113 -1.64 -12.51 -5.51
C ASP A 113 -0.24 -12.97 -5.08
N LEU A 114 0.40 -12.23 -4.16
CA LEU A 114 1.75 -12.49 -3.66
C LEU A 114 2.77 -12.69 -4.79
N SER A 115 2.61 -11.98 -5.89
CA SER A 115 3.56 -12.02 -7.02
C SER A 115 4.95 -11.52 -6.63
N THR A 116 5.05 -10.66 -5.62
CA THR A 116 6.33 -10.27 -5.01
C THR A 116 6.69 -11.22 -3.88
N ASP A 117 7.93 -11.71 -3.87
CA ASP A 117 8.41 -12.62 -2.84
C ASP A 117 8.37 -11.95 -1.45
N MET A 118 7.69 -12.59 -0.51
CA MET A 118 7.48 -12.10 0.85
C MET A 118 8.78 -11.99 1.66
N ARG A 119 9.89 -12.60 1.24
CA ARG A 119 11.21 -12.42 1.86
C ARG A 119 11.68 -10.95 1.84
N HIS A 120 11.20 -10.15 0.90
CA HIS A 120 11.50 -8.72 0.82
C HIS A 120 10.68 -7.86 1.80
N LEU A 121 9.66 -8.43 2.49
CA LEU A 121 8.78 -7.64 3.36
C LEU A 121 9.55 -6.98 4.52
N ARG A 122 10.51 -7.70 5.11
CA ARG A 122 11.35 -7.14 6.17
C ARG A 122 12.16 -5.94 5.67
N GLU A 123 12.83 -6.07 4.52
CA GLU A 123 13.60 -4.98 3.93
C GLU A 123 12.72 -3.77 3.61
N LEU A 124 11.50 -4.01 3.09
CA LEU A 124 10.54 -2.96 2.81
C LEU A 124 10.14 -2.17 4.07
N ILE A 125 9.83 -2.87 5.16
CA ILE A 125 9.43 -2.26 6.43
C ILE A 125 10.63 -1.57 7.10
N ASP A 126 11.81 -2.21 7.08
CA ASP A 126 13.02 -1.66 7.69
C ASP A 126 13.51 -0.39 6.97
N ALA A 127 13.24 -0.24 5.66
CA ALA A 127 13.49 1.01 4.92
C ALA A 127 12.79 2.22 5.59
N ILE A 128 11.57 2.03 6.13
CA ILE A 128 10.84 3.08 6.84
C ILE A 128 11.26 3.11 8.32
N ARG A 129 11.21 1.96 8.99
CA ARG A 129 11.39 1.87 10.44
C ARG A 129 12.81 2.20 10.88
N VAL A 130 13.81 1.66 10.18
CA VAL A 130 15.24 1.72 10.53
C VAL A 130 15.98 2.78 9.74
N GLU A 131 15.85 2.74 8.40
CA GLU A 131 16.59 3.65 7.52
C GLU A 131 15.94 5.03 7.38
N LYS A 132 14.72 5.21 7.92
CA LYS A 132 14.01 6.49 8.00
C LYS A 132 13.65 7.12 6.65
N TYR A 133 13.44 6.30 5.61
CA TYR A 133 12.77 6.78 4.41
C TYR A 133 11.30 7.06 4.68
N ASP A 134 10.75 8.04 3.98
CA ASP A 134 9.33 8.37 4.07
C ASP A 134 8.46 7.36 3.32
N PHE A 135 8.97 6.89 2.16
CA PHE A 135 8.32 5.92 1.27
C PHE A 135 9.30 4.84 0.86
N ALA A 136 8.82 3.62 0.70
CA ALA A 136 9.57 2.51 0.10
C ALA A 136 8.67 1.75 -0.88
N THR A 137 9.24 1.28 -1.99
CA THR A 137 8.52 0.50 -3.00
C THR A 137 9.39 -0.60 -3.55
N GLY A 138 8.81 -1.78 -3.73
CA GLY A 138 9.44 -2.80 -4.55
C GLY A 138 9.59 -2.30 -5.99
N SER A 139 10.64 -2.68 -6.66
CA SER A 139 10.88 -2.32 -8.05
C SER A 139 11.27 -3.55 -8.85
N ARG A 140 10.52 -3.82 -9.92
CA ARG A 140 10.74 -4.91 -10.87
C ARG A 140 11.75 -4.53 -11.96
N LEU A 141 12.11 -3.24 -12.03
CA LEU A 141 12.91 -2.65 -13.11
C LEU A 141 14.34 -2.28 -12.69
N LEU A 142 14.73 -2.56 -11.46
CA LEU A 142 16.12 -2.44 -11.00
C LEU A 142 16.98 -3.56 -11.60
N LYS A 143 18.29 -3.32 -11.75
CA LYS A 143 19.22 -4.32 -12.30
C LYS A 143 19.30 -5.60 -11.46
N ALA A 144 19.15 -5.47 -10.14
CA ALA A 144 19.19 -6.59 -9.20
C ALA A 144 17.83 -7.30 -9.03
N SER A 145 16.78 -6.85 -9.71
CA SER A 145 15.46 -7.49 -9.65
C SER A 145 15.41 -8.70 -10.56
N HIS A 146 14.70 -9.74 -10.10
CA HIS A 146 14.41 -10.93 -10.89
C HIS A 146 12.92 -10.95 -11.19
N THR A 147 12.55 -10.84 -12.47
CA THR A 147 11.15 -10.72 -12.88
C THR A 147 10.82 -11.77 -13.93
N GLN A 148 9.82 -12.60 -13.65
CA GLN A 148 9.28 -13.59 -14.57
C GLN A 148 7.91 -13.15 -15.07
N ARG A 149 7.86 -12.60 -16.27
CA ARG A 149 6.63 -12.17 -16.96
C ARG A 149 6.82 -12.15 -18.47
N SER A 150 5.72 -12.03 -19.23
CA SER A 150 5.79 -11.99 -20.69
C SER A 150 6.55 -10.75 -21.18
N LEU A 151 7.30 -10.90 -22.29
CA LEU A 151 8.05 -9.80 -22.92
C LEU A 151 7.16 -8.59 -23.26
N LYS A 152 5.92 -8.84 -23.67
CA LYS A 152 4.95 -7.77 -23.96
C LYS A 152 4.65 -6.93 -22.72
N ARG A 153 4.42 -7.55 -21.56
CA ARG A 153 4.18 -6.84 -20.30
C ARG A 153 5.43 -6.11 -19.83
N GLU A 154 6.60 -6.72 -20.01
CA GLU A 154 7.87 -6.08 -19.68
C GLU A 154 8.05 -4.79 -20.51
N ALA A 155 7.88 -4.85 -21.82
CA ALA A 155 8.01 -3.69 -22.71
C ALA A 155 7.00 -2.59 -22.36
N MET A 156 5.73 -2.94 -22.14
CA MET A 156 4.69 -1.98 -21.75
C MET A 156 4.99 -1.31 -20.41
N SER A 157 5.43 -2.07 -19.42
CA SER A 157 5.79 -1.53 -18.11
C SER A 157 7.01 -0.58 -18.21
N ARG A 158 8.03 -0.93 -18.99
CA ARG A 158 9.19 -0.06 -19.22
C ARG A 158 8.80 1.23 -19.92
N LEU A 159 7.97 1.14 -20.97
CA LEU A 159 7.47 2.31 -21.69
C LEU A 159 6.65 3.23 -20.77
N TYR A 160 5.72 2.65 -20.00
CA TYR A 160 4.92 3.42 -19.04
C TYR A 160 5.80 4.17 -18.03
N ASN A 161 6.70 3.46 -17.36
CA ASN A 161 7.58 4.07 -16.36
C ASN A 161 8.56 5.09 -16.98
N PHE A 162 9.00 4.88 -18.22
CA PHE A 162 9.77 5.86 -18.96
C PHE A 162 8.98 7.16 -19.16
N LEU A 163 7.71 7.08 -19.58
CA LEU A 163 6.83 8.24 -19.77
C LEU A 163 6.55 8.98 -18.43
N VAL A 164 6.31 8.24 -17.35
CA VAL A 164 6.14 8.84 -16.00
C VAL A 164 7.40 9.62 -15.62
N ARG A 165 8.58 9.05 -15.80
CA ARG A 165 9.85 9.70 -15.50
C ARG A 165 10.08 10.95 -16.36
N LEU A 166 9.77 10.86 -17.64
CA LEU A 166 9.98 11.96 -18.60
C LEU A 166 9.02 13.11 -18.35
N LEU A 167 7.73 12.83 -18.21
CA LEU A 167 6.69 13.84 -18.11
C LEU A 167 6.55 14.41 -16.69
N LEU A 168 6.59 13.55 -15.68
CA LEU A 168 6.38 13.93 -14.28
C LEU A 168 7.69 14.08 -13.49
N ARG A 169 8.85 14.01 -14.16
CA ARG A 169 10.19 14.17 -13.58
C ARG A 169 10.48 13.24 -12.41
N SER A 170 9.83 12.07 -12.40
CA SER A 170 10.06 11.08 -11.35
C SER A 170 11.45 10.44 -11.48
N LYS A 171 12.08 10.18 -10.34
CA LYS A 171 13.38 9.49 -10.26
C LYS A 171 13.24 7.97 -10.19
N LEU A 172 12.05 7.44 -9.89
CA LEU A 172 11.79 6.02 -9.68
C LEU A 172 11.73 5.26 -11.02
N ARG A 173 12.11 3.99 -10.97
CA ARG A 173 12.07 3.10 -12.13
C ARG A 173 10.76 2.32 -12.25
N ASP A 174 10.12 1.99 -11.11
CA ASP A 174 8.86 1.24 -11.08
C ASP A 174 7.85 1.88 -10.11
N HIS A 175 6.76 2.40 -10.65
CA HIS A 175 5.68 3.02 -9.87
C HIS A 175 4.55 2.05 -9.53
N GLN A 176 4.49 0.90 -10.22
CA GLN A 176 3.32 0.02 -10.23
C GLN A 176 3.50 -1.30 -9.46
N CYS A 177 4.62 -1.50 -8.76
CA CYS A 177 4.79 -2.68 -7.94
C CYS A 177 3.84 -2.61 -6.74
N GLY A 178 2.94 -3.59 -6.58
CA GLY A 178 2.01 -3.68 -5.46
C GLY A 178 2.67 -4.18 -4.17
N PHE A 179 3.79 -3.56 -3.79
CA PHE A 179 4.61 -3.90 -2.64
C PHE A 179 5.26 -2.61 -2.12
N LYS A 180 4.56 -1.91 -1.22
CA LYS A 180 4.95 -0.57 -0.77
C LYS A 180 4.80 -0.40 0.73
N ALA A 181 5.67 0.44 1.31
CA ALA A 181 5.57 0.89 2.69
C ALA A 181 5.77 2.40 2.81
N PHE A 182 5.24 2.96 3.88
CA PHE A 182 5.18 4.39 4.13
C PHE A 182 5.36 4.68 5.62
N SER A 183 6.00 5.76 5.97
CA SER A 183 5.81 6.33 7.30
C SER A 183 4.39 6.90 7.41
N ARG A 184 3.76 6.74 8.56
CA ARG A 184 2.40 7.24 8.81
C ARG A 184 2.28 8.71 8.48
N ASP A 185 3.17 9.54 9.02
CA ASP A 185 3.09 11.00 8.90
C ASP A 185 3.26 11.45 7.45
N ALA A 186 4.22 10.87 6.72
CA ALA A 186 4.44 11.20 5.32
C ALA A 186 3.23 10.79 4.46
N LEU A 187 2.68 9.59 4.66
CA LEU A 187 1.51 9.16 3.90
C LEU A 187 0.30 10.07 4.17
N PHE A 188 -0.03 10.35 5.44
CA PHE A 188 -1.20 11.15 5.78
C PHE A 188 -1.08 12.61 5.33
N SER A 189 0.13 13.14 5.20
CA SER A 189 0.35 14.49 4.69
C SER A 189 -0.06 14.68 3.23
N ILE A 190 -0.14 13.59 2.44
CA ILE A 190 -0.44 13.65 0.99
C ILE A 190 -1.63 12.75 0.58
N LEU A 191 -2.10 11.86 1.45
CA LEU A 191 -3.10 10.85 1.09
C LEU A 191 -4.40 11.46 0.56
N ASP A 192 -4.84 12.58 1.14
CA ASP A 192 -6.07 13.26 0.72
C ASP A 192 -5.94 14.01 -0.62
N GLU A 193 -4.72 14.19 -1.10
CA GLU A 193 -4.45 14.79 -2.41
C GLU A 193 -4.46 13.77 -3.54
N VAL A 194 -4.38 12.47 -3.24
CA VAL A 194 -4.39 11.40 -4.23
C VAL A 194 -5.83 11.17 -4.70
N GLU A 195 -6.09 11.54 -5.95
CA GLU A 195 -7.44 11.57 -6.53
C GLU A 195 -7.83 10.28 -7.23
N ASP A 196 -6.84 9.55 -7.79
CA ASP A 196 -7.12 8.31 -8.52
C ASP A 196 -7.66 7.22 -7.60
N LYS A 197 -8.71 6.56 -8.06
CA LYS A 197 -9.42 5.52 -7.29
C LYS A 197 -8.99 4.10 -7.64
N HIS A 198 -8.15 3.95 -8.69
CA HIS A 198 -7.85 2.66 -9.30
C HIS A 198 -6.34 2.38 -9.39
N TRP A 199 -5.85 2.11 -10.61
CA TRP A 199 -4.49 1.65 -10.84
C TRP A 199 -3.44 2.76 -10.94
N PHE A 200 -3.86 3.98 -11.22
CA PHE A 200 -2.95 5.13 -11.27
C PHE A 200 -2.59 5.66 -9.88
N TRP A 201 -3.34 5.29 -8.86
CA TRP A 201 -3.14 5.69 -7.46
C TRP A 201 -1.68 5.56 -7.01
N ASP A 202 -1.04 4.44 -7.32
CA ASP A 202 0.37 4.18 -6.97
C ASP A 202 1.32 5.20 -7.59
N THR A 203 1.11 5.49 -8.87
CA THR A 203 1.94 6.45 -9.61
C THR A 203 1.72 7.85 -9.08
N GLU A 204 0.48 8.24 -8.89
CA GLU A 204 0.11 9.55 -8.38
C GLU A 204 0.70 9.79 -6.98
N LEU A 205 0.53 8.83 -6.07
CA LEU A 205 1.07 8.91 -4.71
C LEU A 205 2.60 9.11 -4.72
N LEU A 206 3.34 8.24 -5.43
CA LEU A 206 4.79 8.28 -5.45
C LEU A 206 5.35 9.53 -6.16
N VAL A 207 4.68 10.02 -7.19
CA VAL A 207 5.08 11.25 -7.87
C VAL A 207 4.83 12.47 -6.97
N LYS A 208 3.64 12.57 -6.35
CA LYS A 208 3.33 13.65 -5.40
C LYS A 208 4.28 13.64 -4.19
N ALA A 209 4.63 12.45 -3.69
CA ALA A 209 5.64 12.33 -2.63
C ALA A 209 6.98 12.93 -3.04
N GLN A 210 7.48 12.62 -4.24
CA GLN A 210 8.73 13.19 -4.75
C GLN A 210 8.64 14.69 -4.97
N TRP A 211 7.52 15.21 -5.49
CA TRP A 211 7.32 16.65 -5.67
C TRP A 211 7.30 17.42 -4.35
N ARG A 212 6.87 16.78 -3.27
CA ARG A 212 6.92 17.34 -1.91
C ARG A 212 8.26 17.17 -1.21
N GLY A 213 9.23 16.55 -1.88
CA GLY A 213 10.59 16.36 -1.35
C GLY A 213 10.75 15.18 -0.40
N PHE A 214 9.74 14.29 -0.29
CA PHE A 214 9.86 13.08 0.50
C PHE A 214 10.89 12.11 -0.08
N SER A 215 11.60 11.43 0.80
CA SER A 215 12.55 10.39 0.47
C SER A 215 11.84 9.10 0.05
N VAL A 216 12.22 8.53 -1.10
CA VAL A 216 11.62 7.28 -1.60
C VAL A 216 12.72 6.28 -1.91
N LYS A 217 12.66 5.08 -1.30
CA LYS A 217 13.57 3.97 -1.57
C LYS A 217 12.94 2.99 -2.54
N GLU A 218 13.66 2.61 -3.60
CA GLU A 218 13.33 1.46 -4.45
C GLU A 218 14.12 0.23 -3.98
N ILE A 219 13.43 -0.88 -3.82
CA ILE A 219 14.01 -2.16 -3.36
C ILE A 219 13.92 -3.15 -4.52
N PRO A 220 15.03 -3.80 -4.93
CA PRO A 220 14.98 -4.83 -5.94
C PRO A 220 14.21 -6.03 -5.41
N VAL A 221 13.28 -6.56 -6.23
CA VAL A 221 12.43 -7.67 -5.80
C VAL A 221 12.52 -8.86 -6.74
N HIS A 222 12.26 -10.04 -6.18
CA HIS A 222 11.87 -11.22 -6.94
C HIS A 222 10.37 -11.13 -7.18
N TRP A 223 9.98 -11.11 -8.44
CA TRP A 223 8.58 -11.01 -8.84
C TRP A 223 8.26 -12.08 -9.90
N GLU A 224 7.22 -12.83 -9.63
CA GLU A 224 6.76 -13.89 -10.53
C GLU A 224 5.26 -13.76 -10.78
N GLU A 225 4.86 -13.80 -12.05
CA GLU A 225 3.45 -13.81 -12.40
C GLU A 225 2.81 -15.13 -11.98
N ARG A 226 2.04 -15.12 -10.89
CA ARG A 226 1.33 -16.32 -10.43
C ARG A 226 0.12 -16.60 -11.30
N SER A 227 -0.13 -17.90 -11.59
CA SER A 227 -1.22 -18.38 -12.42
C SER A 227 -2.58 -17.91 -11.90
N GLY A 228 -3.45 -17.48 -12.79
CA GLY A 228 -4.79 -16.96 -12.50
C GLY A 228 -5.11 -15.62 -13.18
N GLY A 229 -4.17 -15.10 -13.97
CA GLY A 229 -4.35 -13.90 -14.79
C GLY A 229 -4.28 -12.59 -13.98
N THR A 230 -3.93 -11.53 -14.67
CA THR A 230 -4.01 -10.18 -14.08
C THR A 230 -5.40 -9.61 -14.25
N LYS A 231 -5.91 -8.91 -13.22
CA LYS A 231 -7.17 -8.15 -13.31
C LYS A 231 -7.02 -6.87 -14.13
N VAL A 232 -5.79 -6.50 -14.48
CA VAL A 232 -5.49 -5.36 -15.36
C VAL A 232 -5.85 -5.70 -16.79
N LYS A 233 -6.84 -5.01 -17.36
CA LYS A 233 -7.19 -5.07 -18.78
C LYS A 233 -6.14 -4.28 -19.55
N LEU A 234 -5.09 -4.98 -20.05
CA LEU A 234 -3.85 -4.40 -20.58
C LEU A 234 -4.04 -3.15 -21.45
N LEU A 235 -4.96 -3.16 -22.41
CA LEU A 235 -5.16 -2.02 -23.31
C LEU A 235 -5.96 -0.89 -22.63
N LYS A 236 -7.10 -1.22 -22.04
CA LYS A 236 -8.01 -0.21 -21.45
C LYS A 236 -7.38 0.51 -20.27
N ASP A 237 -6.77 -0.25 -19.37
CA ASP A 237 -6.17 0.33 -18.16
C ASP A 237 -4.88 1.09 -18.51
N SER A 238 -4.08 0.61 -19.49
CA SER A 238 -2.90 1.34 -19.95
C SER A 238 -3.23 2.69 -20.58
N ILE A 239 -4.30 2.77 -21.40
CA ILE A 239 -4.76 4.03 -22.00
C ILE A 239 -5.25 4.98 -20.89
N SER A 240 -6.05 4.48 -19.94
CA SER A 240 -6.52 5.26 -18.80
C SER A 240 -5.36 5.80 -17.96
N MET A 241 -4.38 4.97 -17.65
CA MET A 241 -3.20 5.37 -16.88
C MET A 241 -2.35 6.40 -17.62
N LEU A 242 -2.16 6.25 -18.94
CA LEU A 242 -1.44 7.23 -19.74
C LEU A 242 -2.19 8.57 -19.79
N SER A 243 -3.51 8.55 -19.94
CA SER A 243 -4.36 9.73 -19.86
C SER A 243 -4.19 10.46 -18.52
N ASN A 244 -4.10 9.72 -17.40
CA ASN A 244 -3.89 10.30 -16.08
C ASN A 244 -2.47 10.90 -15.92
N VAL A 245 -1.44 10.27 -16.50
CA VAL A 245 -0.08 10.86 -16.57
C VAL A 245 -0.12 12.20 -17.30
N LEU A 246 -0.79 12.27 -18.45
CA LEU A 246 -0.89 13.51 -19.23
C LEU A 246 -1.68 14.58 -18.49
N LYS A 247 -2.81 14.23 -17.85
CA LYS A 247 -3.59 15.17 -17.03
C LYS A 247 -2.75 15.74 -15.88
N MET A 248 -2.05 14.88 -15.16
CA MET A 248 -1.20 15.29 -14.04
C MET A 248 -0.08 16.22 -14.51
N TRP A 249 0.54 15.93 -15.65
CA TRP A 249 1.56 16.78 -16.27
C TRP A 249 1.01 18.15 -16.70
N LEU A 250 -0.19 18.20 -17.29
CA LEU A 250 -0.83 19.47 -17.68
C LEU A 250 -1.17 20.32 -16.45
N ASN A 251 -1.72 19.70 -15.39
CA ASN A 251 -2.09 20.39 -14.16
C ASN A 251 -0.88 21.00 -13.45
N GLU A 252 0.26 20.29 -13.41
CA GLU A 252 1.51 20.82 -12.86
C GLU A 252 1.96 22.08 -13.63
N ARG A 253 2.00 22.00 -14.96
CA ARG A 253 2.41 23.14 -15.80
C ARG A 253 1.47 24.35 -15.69
N CYS A 254 0.17 24.11 -15.54
CA CYS A 254 -0.79 25.18 -15.32
C CYS A 254 -0.63 25.83 -13.94
N GLY A 255 -0.35 25.00 -12.90
CA GLY A 255 -0.07 25.49 -11.55
C GLY A 255 1.22 26.30 -11.43
N GLU A 256 2.28 25.91 -12.14
CA GLU A 256 3.53 26.68 -12.22
C GLU A 256 3.33 28.04 -12.93
N ARG A 257 2.50 28.09 -13.97
CA ARG A 257 2.18 29.36 -14.68
C ARG A 257 1.37 30.33 -13.81
N GLY A 258 0.54 29.82 -12.91
CA GLY A 258 -0.22 30.64 -11.96
C GLY A 258 0.63 31.27 -10.86
N LYS A 259 1.71 30.62 -10.44
CA LYS A 259 2.63 31.13 -9.40
C LYS A 259 3.70 32.10 -9.95
N GLY A 260 3.90 32.15 -11.27
CA GLY A 260 4.88 33.02 -11.94
C GLY A 260 4.41 34.43 -12.30
N LYS A 261 3.19 34.86 -11.88
CA LYS A 261 2.64 36.22 -12.14
C LYS A 261 2.36 36.99 -10.86
N GLY A 262 3.24 36.89 -9.90
CA GLY A 262 3.25 37.76 -8.71
C GLY A 262 4.59 38.47 -8.63
N PHE A 263 4.76 39.54 -9.39
CA PHE A 263 5.73 40.61 -9.17
C PHE A 263 4.98 41.82 -8.62
#